data_8c2721f547636bc0d0992ae419a66a5b
#
_entry.id   8c2721f547636bc0d0992ae419a66a5b
#
_cell.length_a   1.000
_cell.length_b   1.000
_cell.length_c   1.000
_cell.angle_alpha   90.00
_cell.angle_beta   90.00
_cell.angle_gamma   90.00
#
_symmetry.space_group_name_H-M   'P 1'
#
loop_
_entity.id
_entity.type
_entity.pdbx_description
1 polymer ?
#
loop_
_entity_poly.entity_id
_entity_poly.type
_entity_poly.pdbx_seq_one_letter_code
_entity_poly.pdbx_strand_id
1 'polypeptide(L)'
;MKNGISGASVALLFLMVVSVADADNLMMKNGERLCGKVVSMSKGKLLLKTFDAAEVTIRWEDVASLSTEEPVEACLRDGETLIGKIMAVEDNTLVLMPAGGNGPVVLKMAQIKALEQPREPAGWDFGVDLSGRFSKETGNTTVEKCDMISDLTISKLSNVIKLYGEFHKERINEELSKNNATGSGSYDLFLDKKWFLFGNATAKTDKVRGMDLLGNVAAGPGYQVWRSKEKNLSVKFGPAYGYEKYANPMDFLNNEKERDSLGGYWAPEFDIWFFRGFFQLFHDDNVVYDFQDSDNWVVRTHTGIRVPMLRHFVGSFQFNYEYDNQPGAGKNNDDRSWKFGLVWAF
;
A
#
# COMPACT_ATOMS: atom_id res chain seq x y z
N MET A 1 31.91 38.99 11.99
CA MET A 1 30.78 39.42 11.15
C MET A 1 29.85 38.23 11.04
N LYS A 2 28.68 38.35 11.64
CA LYS A 2 27.64 37.30 11.64
C LYS A 2 26.91 37.30 10.33
N ASN A 3 26.86 36.17 9.64
CA ASN A 3 25.84 35.95 8.59
C ASN A 3 25.01 34.75 8.99
N GLY A 4 23.80 35.04 9.42
CA GLY A 4 22.78 34.03 9.67
C GLY A 4 22.21 33.51 8.34
N ILE A 5 22.13 32.22 8.22
CA ILE A 5 21.41 31.55 7.15
C ILE A 5 19.98 31.30 7.67
N SER A 6 19.05 31.97 7.03
CA SER A 6 17.62 31.89 7.31
C SER A 6 17.08 30.53 6.94
N GLY A 7 16.27 29.98 7.85
CA GLY A 7 15.57 28.74 7.60
C GLY A 7 14.65 28.81 6.38
N ALA A 8 14.85 27.92 5.46
CA ALA A 8 13.94 27.69 4.36
C ALA A 8 12.70 26.96 4.87
N SER A 9 11.58 27.66 4.96
CA SER A 9 10.26 27.10 5.20
C SER A 9 9.86 26.28 3.97
N VAL A 10 9.83 24.96 4.11
CA VAL A 10 9.22 24.07 3.12
C VAL A 10 7.70 24.22 3.26
N ALA A 11 7.12 25.04 2.39
CA ALA A 11 5.68 25.15 2.26
C ALA A 11 5.14 23.89 1.56
N LEU A 12 4.48 23.01 2.33
CA LEU A 12 3.75 21.87 1.81
C LEU A 12 2.51 22.38 1.07
N LEU A 13 2.56 22.43 -0.26
CA LEU A 13 1.43 22.82 -1.10
C LEU A 13 0.44 21.67 -1.15
N PHE A 14 -0.61 21.72 -0.34
CA PHE A 14 -1.77 20.82 -0.45
C PHE A 14 -2.57 21.21 -1.70
N LEU A 15 -2.42 20.46 -2.77
CA LEU A 15 -3.30 20.56 -3.92
C LEU A 15 -4.64 19.93 -3.54
N MET A 16 -5.62 20.76 -3.18
CA MET A 16 -7.02 20.33 -3.12
C MET A 16 -7.49 20.06 -4.55
N VAL A 17 -7.58 18.80 -4.94
CA VAL A 17 -8.33 18.39 -6.12
C VAL A 17 -9.81 18.55 -5.78
N VAL A 18 -10.41 19.64 -6.25
CA VAL A 18 -11.87 19.78 -6.26
C VAL A 18 -12.38 18.77 -7.30
N SER A 19 -12.96 17.68 -6.83
CA SER A 19 -13.69 16.78 -7.71
C SER A 19 -14.95 17.49 -8.19
N VAL A 20 -14.97 17.84 -9.48
CA VAL A 20 -16.22 18.16 -10.17
C VAL A 20 -17.10 16.91 -10.06
N ALA A 21 -18.31 17.04 -9.54
CA ALA A 21 -19.25 15.94 -9.50
C ALA A 21 -19.65 15.60 -10.93
N ASP A 22 -19.03 14.56 -11.48
CA ASP A 22 -19.37 14.04 -12.79
C ASP A 22 -20.71 13.31 -12.69
N ALA A 23 -21.60 13.55 -13.67
CA ALA A 23 -22.93 12.98 -13.72
C ALA A 23 -23.08 11.99 -14.87
N ASP A 24 -23.77 10.90 -14.62
CA ASP A 24 -24.19 9.99 -15.66
C ASP A 24 -25.22 10.69 -16.57
N ASN A 25 -25.11 10.44 -17.87
CA ASN A 25 -25.98 11.02 -18.86
C ASN A 25 -26.88 9.96 -19.46
N LEU A 26 -28.18 10.19 -19.40
CA LEU A 26 -29.21 9.31 -19.97
C LEU A 26 -30.04 10.08 -20.99
N MET A 27 -30.26 9.49 -22.14
CA MET A 27 -31.18 9.98 -23.16
C MET A 27 -32.26 8.93 -23.37
N MET A 28 -33.52 9.37 -23.34
CA MET A 28 -34.68 8.53 -23.63
C MET A 28 -35.02 8.51 -25.11
N LYS A 29 -35.74 7.49 -25.58
CA LYS A 29 -36.20 7.38 -26.96
C LYS A 29 -37.13 8.51 -27.41
N ASN A 30 -37.77 9.19 -26.48
CA ASN A 30 -38.59 10.38 -26.73
C ASN A 30 -37.75 11.69 -26.87
N GLY A 31 -36.41 11.59 -26.74
CA GLY A 31 -35.48 12.71 -26.82
C GLY A 31 -35.25 13.45 -25.52
N GLU A 32 -35.89 13.07 -24.42
CA GLU A 32 -35.67 13.64 -23.10
C GLU A 32 -34.30 13.24 -22.56
N ARG A 33 -33.59 14.20 -21.93
CA ARG A 33 -32.27 13.99 -21.33
C ARG A 33 -32.38 14.12 -19.82
N LEU A 34 -31.82 13.15 -19.13
CA LEU A 34 -31.73 13.14 -17.67
C LEU A 34 -30.26 13.02 -17.27
N CYS A 35 -29.85 13.85 -16.31
CA CYS A 35 -28.53 13.81 -15.72
C CYS A 35 -28.67 13.44 -14.25
N GLY A 36 -27.81 12.53 -13.78
CA GLY A 36 -27.88 12.06 -12.41
C GLY A 36 -26.89 10.91 -12.19
N LYS A 37 -27.13 10.11 -11.19
CA LYS A 37 -26.35 8.92 -10.88
C LYS A 37 -27.20 7.67 -11.09
N VAL A 38 -26.74 6.73 -11.88
CA VAL A 38 -27.35 5.41 -12.01
C VAL A 38 -27.22 4.67 -10.69
N VAL A 39 -28.32 4.36 -10.05
CA VAL A 39 -28.37 3.62 -8.79
C VAL A 39 -28.40 2.12 -9.05
N SER A 40 -29.32 1.68 -9.89
CA SER A 40 -29.46 0.27 -10.27
C SER A 40 -30.35 0.11 -11.50
N MET A 41 -30.19 -1.02 -12.19
CA MET A 41 -31.16 -1.51 -13.17
C MET A 41 -31.48 -2.96 -12.87
N SER A 42 -32.73 -3.28 -12.68
CA SER A 42 -33.18 -4.65 -12.49
C SER A 42 -34.63 -4.83 -12.94
N LYS A 43 -34.96 -6.03 -13.40
CA LYS A 43 -36.31 -6.38 -13.90
C LYS A 43 -36.85 -5.38 -14.93
N GLY A 44 -35.95 -4.84 -15.79
CA GLY A 44 -36.31 -3.89 -16.84
C GLY A 44 -36.61 -2.47 -16.36
N LYS A 45 -36.23 -2.11 -15.16
CA LYS A 45 -36.38 -0.78 -14.58
C LYS A 45 -35.03 -0.24 -14.18
N LEU A 46 -34.66 0.94 -14.70
CA LEU A 46 -33.47 1.69 -14.31
C LEU A 46 -33.87 2.75 -13.28
N LEU A 47 -33.16 2.77 -12.17
CA LEU A 47 -33.30 3.78 -11.12
C LEU A 47 -32.17 4.81 -11.26
N LEU A 48 -32.53 6.06 -11.54
CA LEU A 48 -31.61 7.18 -11.66
C LEU A 48 -31.88 8.16 -10.50
N LYS A 49 -30.85 8.58 -9.80
CA LYS A 49 -30.90 9.65 -8.80
C LYS A 49 -30.45 10.95 -9.44
N THR A 50 -31.38 11.89 -9.62
CA THR A 50 -31.08 13.21 -10.20
C THR A 50 -30.38 14.12 -9.19
N PHE A 51 -29.83 15.26 -9.65
CA PHE A 51 -29.16 16.23 -8.78
C PHE A 51 -30.07 16.82 -7.71
N ASP A 52 -31.35 16.95 -7.98
CA ASP A 52 -32.37 17.43 -7.02
C ASP A 52 -32.75 16.37 -5.99
N ALA A 53 -31.96 15.28 -5.87
CA ALA A 53 -32.16 14.16 -4.99
C ALA A 53 -33.47 13.36 -5.21
N ALA A 54 -34.17 13.57 -6.33
CA ALA A 54 -35.31 12.77 -6.72
C ALA A 54 -34.83 11.45 -7.38
N GLU A 55 -35.44 10.34 -6.98
CA GLU A 55 -35.24 9.05 -7.62
C GLU A 55 -36.27 8.87 -8.73
N VAL A 56 -35.81 8.71 -9.95
CA VAL A 56 -36.63 8.52 -11.14
C VAL A 56 -36.47 7.08 -11.62
N THR A 57 -37.60 6.40 -11.75
CA THR A 57 -37.66 5.03 -12.32
C THR A 57 -37.98 5.11 -13.81
N ILE A 58 -37.10 4.58 -14.63
CA ILE A 58 -37.17 4.59 -16.10
C ILE A 58 -37.28 3.16 -16.60
N ARG A 59 -38.15 2.91 -17.58
CA ARG A 59 -38.19 1.60 -18.23
C ARG A 59 -36.92 1.43 -19.08
N TRP A 60 -36.22 0.31 -18.91
CA TRP A 60 -34.98 0.04 -19.65
C TRP A 60 -35.17 0.05 -21.17
N GLU A 61 -36.34 -0.36 -21.63
CA GLU A 61 -36.70 -0.34 -23.05
C GLU A 61 -36.85 1.06 -23.65
N ASP A 62 -37.07 2.09 -22.80
CA ASP A 62 -37.23 3.49 -23.24
C ASP A 62 -35.88 4.24 -23.26
N VAL A 63 -34.80 3.62 -22.82
CA VAL A 63 -33.46 4.20 -22.87
C VAL A 63 -32.94 4.14 -24.29
N ALA A 64 -32.55 5.29 -24.84
CA ALA A 64 -31.87 5.40 -26.12
C ALA A 64 -30.37 5.42 -25.98
N SER A 65 -29.85 6.15 -24.98
CA SER A 65 -28.41 6.22 -24.71
C SER A 65 -28.16 6.36 -23.21
N LEU A 66 -27.07 5.77 -22.75
CA LEU A 66 -26.59 5.87 -21.37
C LEU A 66 -25.07 5.92 -21.39
N SER A 67 -24.50 6.89 -20.67
CA SER A 67 -23.08 6.91 -20.35
C SER A 67 -22.91 7.10 -18.85
N THR A 68 -21.92 6.42 -18.26
CA THR A 68 -21.64 6.53 -16.83
C THR A 68 -20.25 7.07 -16.58
N GLU A 69 -20.12 7.98 -15.64
CA GLU A 69 -18.80 8.52 -15.23
C GLU A 69 -18.10 7.57 -14.25
N GLU A 70 -18.87 6.87 -13.43
CA GLU A 70 -18.34 5.82 -12.56
C GLU A 70 -18.54 4.44 -13.19
N PRO A 71 -17.66 3.47 -12.89
CA PRO A 71 -17.87 2.09 -13.30
C PRO A 71 -19.19 1.55 -12.72
N VAL A 72 -19.88 0.72 -13.48
CA VAL A 72 -21.04 -0.05 -13.04
C VAL A 72 -20.75 -1.55 -13.16
N GLU A 73 -21.39 -2.34 -12.32
CA GLU A 73 -21.37 -3.79 -12.38
C GLU A 73 -22.52 -4.27 -13.27
N ALA A 74 -22.18 -4.79 -14.45
CA ALA A 74 -23.15 -5.34 -15.39
C ALA A 74 -23.24 -6.86 -15.19
N CYS A 75 -24.36 -7.33 -14.62
CA CYS A 75 -24.68 -8.74 -14.51
C CYS A 75 -25.38 -9.19 -15.79
N LEU A 76 -24.83 -10.17 -16.50
CA LEU A 76 -25.39 -10.73 -17.72
C LEU A 76 -26.35 -11.89 -17.42
N ARG A 77 -27.19 -12.24 -18.37
CA ARG A 77 -28.16 -13.33 -18.22
C ARG A 77 -27.55 -14.73 -18.21
N ASP A 78 -26.33 -14.87 -18.78
CA ASP A 78 -25.52 -16.10 -18.74
C ASP A 78 -24.78 -16.30 -17.40
N GLY A 79 -24.83 -15.31 -16.49
CA GLY A 79 -24.20 -15.33 -15.18
C GLY A 79 -22.85 -14.64 -15.16
N GLU A 80 -22.32 -14.17 -16.29
CA GLU A 80 -21.10 -13.37 -16.31
C GLU A 80 -21.35 -11.98 -15.68
N THR A 81 -20.35 -11.46 -15.02
CA THR A 81 -20.37 -10.13 -14.42
C THR A 81 -19.18 -9.32 -14.91
N LEU A 82 -19.45 -8.14 -15.45
CA LEU A 82 -18.46 -7.22 -15.97
C LEU A 82 -18.52 -5.91 -15.20
N ILE A 83 -17.37 -5.39 -14.78
CA ILE A 83 -17.27 -4.09 -14.11
C ILE A 83 -16.58 -3.12 -15.05
N GLY A 84 -17.21 -1.99 -15.34
CA GLY A 84 -16.65 -0.98 -16.23
C GLY A 84 -17.55 0.23 -16.40
N LYS A 85 -17.05 1.24 -17.12
CA LYS A 85 -17.84 2.42 -17.48
C LYS A 85 -18.66 2.13 -18.74
N ILE A 86 -19.90 2.59 -18.74
CA ILE A 86 -20.71 2.60 -19.96
C ILE A 86 -20.33 3.83 -20.76
N MET A 87 -19.82 3.64 -21.98
CA MET A 87 -19.34 4.73 -22.81
C MET A 87 -20.41 5.24 -23.76
N ALA A 88 -21.24 4.37 -24.26
CA ALA A 88 -22.34 4.72 -25.16
C ALA A 88 -23.34 3.54 -25.24
N VAL A 89 -24.56 3.87 -25.60
CA VAL A 89 -25.58 2.93 -26.03
C VAL A 89 -26.08 3.41 -27.39
N GLU A 90 -25.94 2.63 -28.41
CA GLU A 90 -26.50 2.86 -29.76
C GLU A 90 -27.11 1.57 -30.29
N ASP A 91 -28.21 1.66 -30.99
CA ASP A 91 -28.86 0.55 -31.67
C ASP A 91 -29.06 -0.72 -30.79
N ASN A 92 -29.54 -0.54 -29.57
CA ASN A 92 -29.72 -1.63 -28.60
C ASN A 92 -28.41 -2.33 -28.16
N THR A 93 -27.25 -1.72 -28.42
CA THR A 93 -25.96 -2.20 -27.92
C THR A 93 -25.39 -1.24 -26.90
N LEU A 94 -24.70 -1.79 -25.91
CA LEU A 94 -24.01 -1.06 -24.85
C LEU A 94 -22.52 -1.32 -24.98
N VAL A 95 -21.74 -0.25 -25.03
CA VAL A 95 -20.27 -0.33 -25.02
C VAL A 95 -19.80 -0.14 -23.59
N LEU A 96 -19.28 -1.19 -22.99
CA LEU A 96 -18.70 -1.17 -21.66
C LEU A 96 -17.18 -1.16 -21.76
N MET A 97 -16.54 -0.18 -21.13
CA MET A 97 -15.09 -0.12 -20.97
C MET A 97 -14.72 -0.79 -19.64
N PRO A 98 -14.21 -2.03 -19.65
CA PRO A 98 -13.89 -2.72 -18.42
C PRO A 98 -12.84 -1.96 -17.60
N ALA A 99 -13.01 -1.92 -16.29
CA ALA A 99 -12.04 -1.35 -15.36
C ALA A 99 -10.66 -2.03 -15.43
N GLY A 100 -10.53 -3.06 -16.25
CA GLY A 100 -9.37 -3.91 -16.43
C GLY A 100 -8.53 -3.72 -17.69
N GLY A 101 -8.82 -2.74 -18.53
CA GLY A 101 -7.96 -2.44 -19.69
C GLY A 101 -8.01 -3.45 -20.87
N ASN A 102 -8.98 -4.37 -20.92
CA ASN A 102 -9.11 -5.37 -21.97
C ASN A 102 -9.86 -4.85 -23.23
N GLY A 103 -9.83 -3.56 -23.51
CA GLY A 103 -10.55 -2.95 -24.61
C GLY A 103 -12.08 -2.88 -24.38
N PRO A 104 -12.82 -2.17 -25.26
CA PRO A 104 -14.26 -2.05 -25.12
C PRO A 104 -14.98 -3.38 -25.40
N VAL A 105 -15.94 -3.72 -24.53
CA VAL A 105 -16.82 -4.89 -24.70
C VAL A 105 -18.17 -4.40 -25.18
N VAL A 106 -18.63 -4.92 -26.32
CA VAL A 106 -19.95 -4.59 -26.88
C VAL A 106 -20.96 -5.63 -26.41
N LEU A 107 -21.98 -5.16 -25.69
CA LEU A 107 -23.05 -6.00 -25.12
C LEU A 107 -24.38 -5.62 -25.74
N LYS A 108 -25.25 -6.57 -26.03
CA LYS A 108 -26.64 -6.26 -26.36
C LYS A 108 -27.41 -5.91 -25.09
N MET A 109 -28.24 -4.87 -25.12
CA MET A 109 -29.05 -4.48 -23.96
C MET A 109 -29.93 -5.63 -23.44
N ALA A 110 -30.38 -6.52 -24.31
CA ALA A 110 -31.13 -7.73 -23.97
C ALA A 110 -30.35 -8.78 -23.17
N GLN A 111 -29.00 -8.76 -23.22
CA GLN A 111 -28.15 -9.68 -22.47
C GLN A 111 -27.97 -9.21 -21.02
N ILE A 112 -28.24 -7.94 -20.73
CA ILE A 112 -28.06 -7.38 -19.40
C ILE A 112 -29.25 -7.76 -18.55
N LYS A 113 -28.98 -8.43 -17.44
CA LYS A 113 -29.95 -8.81 -16.42
C LYS A 113 -30.14 -7.71 -15.38
N ALA A 114 -29.01 -7.13 -14.96
CA ALA A 114 -28.97 -6.04 -13.97
C ALA A 114 -27.75 -5.14 -14.21
N LEU A 115 -27.91 -3.87 -13.89
CA LEU A 115 -26.80 -2.94 -13.63
C LEU A 115 -26.89 -2.56 -12.16
N GLU A 116 -25.80 -2.71 -11.46
CA GLU A 116 -25.68 -2.30 -10.06
C GLU A 116 -24.50 -1.36 -9.96
N GLN A 117 -24.53 -0.50 -8.95
CA GLN A 117 -23.26 0.12 -8.60
C GLN A 117 -22.32 -1.01 -8.23
N PRO A 118 -21.07 -1.01 -8.75
CA PRO A 118 -20.12 -1.99 -8.29
C PRO A 118 -20.21 -1.96 -6.79
N ARG A 119 -20.40 -3.10 -6.18
CA ARG A 119 -20.29 -3.18 -4.74
C ARG A 119 -18.89 -2.66 -4.47
N GLU A 120 -18.79 -1.36 -4.15
CA GLU A 120 -17.55 -0.86 -3.58
C GLU A 120 -17.24 -1.87 -2.50
N PRO A 121 -16.01 -2.41 -2.46
CA PRO A 121 -15.60 -3.15 -1.29
C PRO A 121 -15.95 -2.23 -0.13
N ALA A 122 -16.95 -2.65 0.67
CA ALA A 122 -17.75 -1.76 1.51
C ALA A 122 -16.80 -1.05 2.45
N GLY A 123 -16.49 0.21 2.17
CA GLY A 123 -15.59 1.02 2.97
C GLY A 123 -14.11 0.81 2.65
N TRP A 124 -13.30 1.25 3.59
CA TRP A 124 -11.87 0.97 3.64
C TRP A 124 -11.66 -0.46 4.08
N ASP A 125 -10.77 -1.17 3.41
CA ASP A 125 -10.30 -2.48 3.82
C ASP A 125 -9.11 -2.30 4.77
N PHE A 126 -9.20 -2.95 5.93
CA PHE A 126 -8.19 -2.84 6.99
C PHE A 126 -7.58 -4.21 7.25
N GLY A 127 -6.27 -4.31 7.07
CA GLY A 127 -5.47 -5.43 7.53
C GLY A 127 -4.65 -4.98 8.73
N VAL A 128 -4.74 -5.68 9.85
CA VAL A 128 -3.99 -5.36 11.07
C VAL A 128 -3.30 -6.62 11.57
N ASP A 129 -1.99 -6.58 11.61
CA ASP A 129 -1.17 -7.64 12.19
C ASP A 129 -0.43 -7.07 13.41
N LEU A 130 -0.68 -7.66 14.56
CA LEU A 130 -0.04 -7.27 15.81
C LEU A 130 0.68 -8.46 16.42
N SER A 131 1.92 -8.28 16.81
CA SER A 131 2.65 -9.26 17.59
C SER A 131 3.41 -8.61 18.74
N GLY A 132 3.47 -9.30 19.85
CA GLY A 132 4.19 -8.83 21.04
C GLY A 132 4.74 -9.99 21.85
N ARG A 133 5.91 -9.80 22.43
CA ARG A 133 6.52 -10.72 23.36
C ARG A 133 7.13 -9.98 24.53
N PHE A 134 6.82 -10.44 25.70
CA PHE A 134 7.52 -10.05 26.93
C PHE A 134 8.05 -11.31 27.59
N SER A 135 9.33 -11.34 27.97
CA SER A 135 9.92 -12.40 28.76
C SER A 135 10.86 -11.85 29.81
N LYS A 136 10.86 -12.50 30.97
CA LYS A 136 11.82 -12.27 32.04
C LYS A 136 12.32 -13.62 32.53
N GLU A 137 13.61 -13.83 32.41
CA GLU A 137 14.32 -14.99 32.88
C GLU A 137 15.24 -14.57 34.02
N THR A 138 15.23 -15.33 35.12
CA THR A 138 16.06 -15.06 36.29
C THR A 138 16.81 -16.31 36.71
N GLY A 139 18.08 -16.16 37.00
CA GLY A 139 18.95 -17.26 37.40
C GLY A 139 20.39 -16.72 37.59
N ASN A 140 21.37 -17.44 37.09
CA ASN A 140 22.76 -16.95 37.07
C ASN A 140 22.90 -15.71 36.16
N THR A 141 21.99 -15.53 35.22
CA THR A 141 21.86 -14.36 34.35
C THR A 141 20.39 -13.95 34.36
N THR A 142 20.13 -12.65 34.50
CA THR A 142 18.79 -12.08 34.35
C THR A 142 18.64 -11.51 32.95
N VAL A 143 17.64 -11.97 32.21
CA VAL A 143 17.33 -11.47 30.85
C VAL A 143 15.91 -10.97 30.82
N GLU A 144 15.74 -9.71 30.43
CA GLU A 144 14.44 -9.09 30.19
C GLU A 144 14.31 -8.70 28.72
N LYS A 145 13.23 -9.15 28.05
CA LYS A 145 12.96 -8.84 26.63
C LYS A 145 11.57 -8.30 26.48
N CYS A 146 11.46 -7.28 25.64
CA CYS A 146 10.20 -6.71 25.18
C CYS A 146 10.30 -6.46 23.67
N ASP A 147 9.51 -7.19 22.91
CA ASP A 147 9.41 -7.05 21.45
C ASP A 147 7.97 -6.71 21.09
N MET A 148 7.77 -5.72 20.23
CA MET A 148 6.47 -5.33 19.69
C MET A 148 6.60 -5.08 18.19
N ILE A 149 5.68 -5.62 17.40
CA ILE A 149 5.62 -5.38 15.95
C ILE A 149 4.15 -5.13 15.59
N SER A 150 3.94 -4.14 14.76
CA SER A 150 2.62 -3.80 14.22
C SER A 150 2.69 -3.52 12.73
N ASP A 151 1.79 -4.12 11.97
CA ASP A 151 1.56 -3.84 10.57
C ASP A 151 0.10 -3.42 10.41
N LEU A 152 -0.13 -2.28 9.77
CA LEU A 152 -1.45 -1.79 9.41
C LEU A 152 -1.48 -1.52 7.91
N THR A 153 -2.36 -2.20 7.21
CA THR A 153 -2.66 -1.92 5.79
C THR A 153 -4.06 -1.37 5.68
N ILE A 154 -4.20 -0.22 5.05
CA ILE A 154 -5.48 0.43 4.77
C ILE A 154 -5.58 0.56 3.26
N SER A 155 -6.60 -0.01 2.65
CA SER A 155 -6.77 0.07 1.21
C SER A 155 -8.20 0.44 0.81
N LYS A 156 -8.30 1.23 -0.25
CA LYS A 156 -9.57 1.55 -0.90
C LYS A 156 -9.32 1.87 -2.36
N LEU A 157 -9.94 1.09 -3.28
CA LEU A 157 -9.80 1.27 -4.74
C LEU A 157 -8.34 1.36 -5.19
N SER A 158 -7.92 2.58 -5.59
CA SER A 158 -6.56 2.88 -6.07
C SER A 158 -5.58 3.28 -4.99
N ASN A 159 -6.00 3.35 -3.73
CA ASN A 159 -5.18 3.85 -2.63
C ASN A 159 -4.80 2.72 -1.69
N VAL A 160 -3.52 2.62 -1.35
CA VAL A 160 -3.01 1.69 -0.34
C VAL A 160 -2.09 2.45 0.60
N ILE A 161 -2.38 2.38 1.89
CA ILE A 161 -1.54 2.92 2.96
C ILE A 161 -1.03 1.74 3.76
N LYS A 162 0.28 1.66 3.98
CA LYS A 162 0.88 0.69 4.89
C LYS A 162 1.62 1.44 5.98
N LEU A 163 1.38 1.06 7.24
CA LEU A 163 2.10 1.57 8.40
C LEU A 163 2.75 0.39 9.13
N TYR A 164 4.02 0.51 9.42
CA TYR A 164 4.79 -0.48 10.15
C TYR A 164 5.42 0.15 11.39
N GLY A 165 5.40 -0.59 12.49
CA GLY A 165 6.07 -0.23 13.73
C GLY A 165 6.75 -1.43 14.35
N GLU A 166 7.99 -1.26 14.78
CA GLU A 166 8.78 -2.30 15.46
C GLU A 166 9.52 -1.67 16.64
N PHE A 167 9.48 -2.35 17.77
CA PHE A 167 10.20 -1.96 18.96
C PHE A 167 10.84 -3.17 19.62
N HIS A 168 12.13 -3.08 19.93
CA HIS A 168 12.87 -4.11 20.64
C HIS A 168 13.66 -3.52 21.79
N LYS A 169 13.50 -4.12 22.97
CA LYS A 169 14.30 -3.79 24.14
C LYS A 169 14.73 -5.06 24.84
N GLU A 170 16.02 -5.18 25.09
CA GLU A 170 16.60 -6.28 25.84
C GLU A 170 17.59 -5.77 26.88
N ARG A 171 17.51 -6.32 28.06
CA ARG A 171 18.51 -6.13 29.14
C ARG A 171 19.05 -7.47 29.57
N ILE A 172 20.36 -7.52 29.78
CA ILE A 172 21.07 -8.68 30.29
C ILE A 172 21.82 -8.22 31.55
N ASN A 173 21.47 -8.79 32.69
CA ASN A 173 22.04 -8.38 34.00
C ASN A 173 21.95 -6.86 34.24
N GLU A 174 20.76 -6.30 33.97
CA GLU A 174 20.44 -4.86 34.06
C GLU A 174 21.11 -3.96 33.00
N GLU A 175 22.11 -4.46 32.24
CA GLU A 175 22.74 -3.74 31.16
C GLU A 175 21.88 -3.79 29.88
N LEU A 176 21.81 -2.68 29.18
CA LEU A 176 21.04 -2.55 27.94
C LEU A 176 21.78 -3.25 26.80
N SER A 177 21.25 -4.37 26.33
CA SER A 177 21.80 -5.19 25.23
C SER A 177 21.19 -4.80 23.89
N LYS A 178 19.90 -4.44 23.87
CA LYS A 178 19.17 -4.02 22.66
C LYS A 178 18.18 -2.91 23.01
N ASN A 179 18.13 -1.86 22.19
CA ASN A 179 17.12 -0.81 22.32
C ASN A 179 16.97 -0.08 20.98
N ASN A 180 16.16 -0.65 20.12
CA ASN A 180 15.89 -0.07 18.82
C ASN A 180 14.40 0.04 18.57
N ALA A 181 14.04 1.00 17.73
CA ALA A 181 12.69 1.19 17.23
C ALA A 181 12.76 1.58 15.76
N THR A 182 11.81 1.05 14.99
CA THR A 182 11.63 1.39 13.57
C THR A 182 10.17 1.74 13.35
N GLY A 183 9.92 2.82 12.64
CA GLY A 183 8.61 3.19 12.15
C GLY A 183 8.67 3.47 10.66
N SER A 184 7.73 2.98 9.88
CA SER A 184 7.62 3.34 8.47
C SER A 184 6.18 3.54 8.05
N GLY A 185 6.01 4.41 7.04
CA GLY A 185 4.74 4.64 6.39
C GLY A 185 4.92 4.67 4.88
N SER A 186 4.01 4.04 4.15
CA SER A 186 3.98 4.13 2.69
C SER A 186 2.57 4.41 2.19
N TYR A 187 2.52 5.11 1.07
CA TYR A 187 1.30 5.40 0.34
C TYR A 187 1.52 5.04 -1.14
N ASP A 188 0.66 4.17 -1.67
CA ASP A 188 0.67 3.76 -3.06
C ASP A 188 -0.63 4.24 -3.72
N LEU A 189 -0.51 5.08 -4.76
CA LEU A 189 -1.61 5.58 -5.59
C LEU A 189 -1.59 4.87 -6.94
N PHE A 190 -2.49 3.93 -7.16
CA PHE A 190 -2.63 3.22 -8.43
C PHE A 190 -3.27 4.11 -9.49
N LEU A 191 -2.53 4.35 -10.58
CA LEU A 191 -2.99 5.09 -11.74
C LEU A 191 -3.79 4.20 -12.68
N ASP A 192 -3.41 2.95 -12.74
CA ASP A 192 -4.10 1.87 -13.46
C ASP A 192 -3.88 0.53 -12.74
N LYS A 193 -4.14 -0.61 -13.38
CA LYS A 193 -3.94 -1.94 -12.78
C LYS A 193 -2.48 -2.32 -12.54
N LYS A 194 -1.55 -1.64 -13.20
CA LYS A 194 -0.12 -1.98 -13.19
C LYS A 194 0.75 -0.87 -12.66
N TRP A 195 0.52 0.37 -13.08
CA TRP A 195 1.33 1.51 -12.68
C TRP A 195 0.77 2.21 -11.45
N PHE A 196 1.62 2.54 -10.52
CA PHE A 196 1.27 3.35 -9.36
C PHE A 196 2.39 4.32 -9.03
N LEU A 197 2.05 5.38 -8.32
CA LEU A 197 3.02 6.27 -7.67
C LEU A 197 3.11 5.85 -6.20
N PHE A 198 4.33 5.80 -5.69
CA PHE A 198 4.54 5.54 -4.28
C PHE A 198 5.24 6.69 -3.59
N GLY A 199 5.00 6.83 -2.30
CA GLY A 199 5.80 7.60 -1.37
C GLY A 199 5.98 6.79 -0.11
N ASN A 200 7.20 6.71 0.42
CA ASN A 200 7.45 6.09 1.71
C ASN A 200 8.36 6.95 2.59
N ALA A 201 8.25 6.74 3.89
CA ALA A 201 9.14 7.31 4.88
C ALA A 201 9.44 6.25 5.94
N THR A 202 10.69 6.16 6.35
CA THR A 202 11.14 5.27 7.43
C THR A 202 11.97 6.07 8.41
N ALA A 203 11.80 5.80 9.70
CA ALA A 203 12.63 6.32 10.77
C ALA A 203 13.05 5.17 11.68
N LYS A 204 14.34 5.08 11.99
CA LYS A 204 14.93 4.05 12.85
C LYS A 204 15.80 4.70 13.91
N THR A 205 15.76 4.16 15.12
CA THR A 205 16.68 4.52 16.20
C THR A 205 17.35 3.27 16.74
N ASP A 206 18.61 3.35 17.16
CA ASP A 206 19.30 2.25 17.84
C ASP A 206 20.26 2.83 18.89
N LYS A 207 19.81 2.85 20.13
CA LYS A 207 20.56 3.46 21.24
C LYS A 207 21.84 2.69 21.57
N VAL A 208 21.86 1.37 21.37
CA VAL A 208 23.06 0.55 21.61
C VAL A 208 24.12 0.78 20.54
N ARG A 209 23.71 1.08 19.32
CA ARG A 209 24.59 1.46 18.23
C ARG A 209 24.98 2.94 18.22
N GLY A 210 24.45 3.73 19.16
CA GLY A 210 24.65 5.17 19.18
C GLY A 210 23.97 5.91 18.03
N MET A 211 22.99 5.30 17.38
CA MET A 211 22.19 5.87 16.30
C MET A 211 20.97 6.56 16.90
N ASP A 212 20.98 7.89 16.93
CA ASP A 212 19.85 8.66 17.45
C ASP A 212 18.68 8.68 16.45
N LEU A 213 18.98 8.80 15.16
CA LEU A 213 17.99 8.78 14.10
C LEU A 213 18.63 8.36 12.78
N LEU A 214 18.01 7.43 12.09
CA LEU A 214 18.18 7.18 10.67
C LEU A 214 16.84 7.40 10.02
N GLY A 215 16.74 8.43 9.19
CA GLY A 215 15.55 8.78 8.41
C GLY A 215 15.77 8.50 6.93
N ASN A 216 14.74 7.96 6.26
CA ASN A 216 14.77 7.78 4.81
C ASN A 216 13.40 8.13 4.25
N VAL A 217 13.37 8.91 3.17
CA VAL A 217 12.16 9.15 2.38
C VAL A 217 12.44 8.82 0.93
N ALA A 218 11.51 8.14 0.28
CA ALA A 218 11.61 7.83 -1.15
C ALA A 218 10.26 8.00 -1.82
N ALA A 219 10.28 8.36 -3.10
CA ALA A 219 9.08 8.47 -3.90
C ALA A 219 9.39 8.16 -5.36
N GLY A 220 8.40 7.67 -6.10
CA GLY A 220 8.60 7.38 -7.51
C GLY A 220 7.50 6.52 -8.11
N PRO A 221 7.70 6.00 -9.31
CA PRO A 221 6.83 5.03 -9.92
C PRO A 221 7.02 3.64 -9.32
N GLY A 222 5.93 2.88 -9.29
CA GLY A 222 5.94 1.46 -9.02
C GLY A 222 5.20 0.70 -10.11
N TYR A 223 5.54 -0.55 -10.27
CA TYR A 223 4.93 -1.44 -11.26
C TYR A 223 4.42 -2.72 -10.60
N GLN A 224 3.15 -2.99 -10.76
CA GLN A 224 2.46 -4.18 -10.29
C GLN A 224 2.48 -5.25 -11.37
N VAL A 225 3.28 -6.30 -11.18
CA VAL A 225 3.36 -7.42 -12.14
C VAL A 225 2.13 -8.31 -12.00
N TRP A 226 1.83 -8.73 -10.77
CA TRP A 226 0.65 -9.53 -10.41
C TRP A 226 -0.05 -8.93 -9.18
N ARG A 227 -1.36 -8.89 -9.20
CA ARG A 227 -2.20 -8.49 -8.05
C ARG A 227 -3.45 -9.36 -8.03
N SER A 228 -3.46 -10.37 -7.18
CA SER A 228 -4.62 -11.22 -6.93
C SER A 228 -4.64 -11.66 -5.47
N LYS A 229 -5.68 -12.36 -5.05
CA LYS A 229 -5.75 -12.94 -3.70
C LYS A 229 -4.71 -14.03 -3.45
N GLU A 230 -4.19 -14.64 -4.52
CA GLU A 230 -3.28 -15.78 -4.43
C GLU A 230 -1.82 -15.38 -4.62
N LYS A 231 -1.58 -14.29 -5.33
CA LYS A 231 -0.21 -13.84 -5.63
C LYS A 231 -0.15 -12.33 -5.84
N ASN A 232 0.90 -11.76 -5.34
CA ASN A 232 1.27 -10.37 -5.52
C ASN A 232 2.75 -10.28 -5.92
N LEU A 233 3.08 -9.40 -6.84
CA LEU A 233 4.45 -9.01 -7.14
C LEU A 233 4.43 -7.57 -7.61
N SER A 234 5.15 -6.73 -6.90
CA SER A 234 5.33 -5.32 -7.25
C SER A 234 6.80 -4.92 -7.13
N VAL A 235 7.17 -3.86 -7.82
CA VAL A 235 8.49 -3.26 -7.78
C VAL A 235 8.33 -1.77 -7.67
N LYS A 236 9.07 -1.15 -6.75
CA LYS A 236 9.14 0.30 -6.53
C LYS A 236 10.55 0.78 -6.83
N PHE A 237 10.69 1.93 -7.47
CA PHE A 237 11.99 2.53 -7.71
C PHE A 237 11.87 4.05 -7.82
N GLY A 238 12.89 4.75 -7.38
CA GLY A 238 12.89 6.21 -7.43
C GLY A 238 14.02 6.86 -6.66
N PRO A 239 14.07 8.18 -6.61
CA PRO A 239 14.97 8.90 -5.75
C PRO A 239 14.66 8.67 -4.27
N ALA A 240 15.71 8.70 -3.46
CA ALA A 240 15.66 8.63 -2.02
C ALA A 240 16.50 9.72 -1.39
N TYR A 241 16.04 10.24 -0.26
CA TYR A 241 16.81 11.13 0.60
C TYR A 241 16.96 10.48 1.95
N GLY A 242 18.18 10.37 2.43
CA GLY A 242 18.56 9.82 3.72
C GLY A 242 19.07 10.92 4.64
N TYR A 243 18.80 10.74 5.93
CA TYR A 243 19.37 11.56 7.01
C TYR A 243 19.78 10.65 8.15
N GLU A 244 21.01 10.79 8.59
CA GLU A 244 21.56 10.03 9.70
C GLU A 244 22.05 10.97 10.80
N LYS A 245 21.79 10.58 12.04
CA LYS A 245 22.25 11.31 13.23
C LYS A 245 22.74 10.33 14.28
N TYR A 246 23.95 10.56 14.76
CA TYR A 246 24.61 9.74 15.77
C TYR A 246 24.82 10.53 17.07
N ALA A 247 24.79 9.83 18.21
CA ALA A 247 25.05 10.40 19.51
C ALA A 247 26.50 10.92 19.64
N ASN A 248 27.44 10.22 19.00
CA ASN A 248 28.85 10.56 18.97
C ASN A 248 29.33 10.78 17.54
N PRO A 249 30.40 11.56 17.34
CA PRO A 249 31.05 11.68 16.04
C PRO A 249 31.50 10.31 15.53
N MET A 250 31.39 10.09 14.21
CA MET A 250 31.77 8.83 13.56
C MET A 250 32.96 9.05 12.62
N ASP A 251 33.97 8.20 12.72
CA ASP A 251 35.18 8.30 11.90
C ASP A 251 34.89 8.28 10.40
N PHE A 252 33.94 7.47 9.95
CA PHE A 252 33.52 7.38 8.55
C PHE A 252 32.72 8.63 8.08
N LEU A 253 32.31 9.50 9.00
CA LEU A 253 31.69 10.81 8.73
C LEU A 253 32.65 11.97 8.97
N ASN A 254 33.98 11.77 8.86
CA ASN A 254 34.98 12.80 9.16
C ASN A 254 34.83 13.40 10.56
N ASN A 255 34.44 12.58 11.55
CA ASN A 255 34.10 12.99 12.93
C ASN A 255 32.87 13.90 13.04
N GLU A 256 31.98 13.89 12.06
CA GLU A 256 30.67 14.52 12.16
C GLU A 256 29.65 13.60 12.83
N LYS A 257 28.52 14.19 13.26
CA LYS A 257 27.42 13.46 13.91
C LYS A 257 26.24 13.27 12.97
N GLU A 258 26.20 13.99 11.89
CA GLU A 258 25.04 14.05 11.00
C GLU A 258 25.51 13.88 9.54
N ARG A 259 24.70 13.19 8.75
CA ARG A 259 24.91 13.03 7.33
C ARG A 259 23.59 13.06 6.59
N ASP A 260 23.59 13.80 5.48
CA ASP A 260 22.55 13.75 4.47
C ASP A 260 23.01 12.92 3.29
N SER A 261 22.11 12.23 2.64
CA SER A 261 22.40 11.49 1.42
C SER A 261 21.28 11.65 0.40
N LEU A 262 21.64 11.73 -0.86
CA LEU A 262 20.70 11.68 -1.98
C LEU A 262 21.05 10.45 -2.83
N GLY A 263 20.07 9.58 -3.01
CA GLY A 263 20.33 8.30 -3.60
C GLY A 263 19.18 7.70 -4.39
N GLY A 264 19.32 6.42 -4.70
CA GLY A 264 18.34 5.60 -5.36
C GLY A 264 17.68 4.62 -4.38
N TYR A 265 16.41 4.37 -4.63
CA TYR A 265 15.57 3.41 -3.91
C TYR A 265 15.09 2.33 -4.86
N TRP A 266 15.18 1.07 -4.43
CA TRP A 266 14.66 -0.09 -5.13
C TRP A 266 14.03 -1.04 -4.13
N ALA A 267 12.78 -1.43 -4.35
CA ALA A 267 12.05 -2.31 -3.45
C ALA A 267 11.08 -3.23 -4.21
N PRO A 268 11.48 -4.45 -4.53
CA PRO A 268 10.58 -5.52 -4.94
C PRO A 268 9.87 -6.11 -3.72
N GLU A 269 8.61 -6.45 -3.88
CA GLU A 269 7.77 -7.10 -2.87
C GLU A 269 6.97 -8.20 -3.56
N PHE A 270 7.04 -9.43 -3.08
CA PHE A 270 6.17 -10.49 -3.54
C PHE A 270 5.60 -11.33 -2.41
N ASP A 271 4.38 -11.85 -2.65
CA ASP A 271 3.77 -12.90 -1.85
C ASP A 271 3.01 -13.87 -2.75
N ILE A 272 3.03 -15.14 -2.41
CA ILE A 272 2.36 -16.20 -3.15
C ILE A 272 1.76 -17.21 -2.18
N TRP A 273 0.47 -17.52 -2.36
CA TRP A 273 -0.23 -18.57 -1.66
C TRP A 273 -0.09 -19.89 -2.41
N PHE A 274 0.26 -20.93 -1.70
CA PHE A 274 0.40 -22.28 -2.22
C PHE A 274 -0.70 -23.20 -1.70
N PHE A 275 -0.99 -24.26 -2.47
CA PHE A 275 -1.94 -25.31 -2.13
C PHE A 275 -3.31 -24.80 -1.66
N ARG A 276 -3.91 -23.86 -2.43
CA ARG A 276 -5.21 -23.23 -2.15
C ARG A 276 -5.27 -22.52 -0.80
N GLY A 277 -4.19 -21.86 -0.41
CA GLY A 277 -4.15 -21.07 0.82
C GLY A 277 -3.61 -21.83 2.04
N PHE A 278 -2.96 -22.98 1.84
CA PHE A 278 -2.35 -23.72 2.94
C PHE A 278 -1.17 -22.98 3.57
N PHE A 279 -0.32 -22.35 2.75
CA PHE A 279 0.70 -21.44 3.22
C PHE A 279 0.99 -20.32 2.23
N GLN A 280 1.49 -19.22 2.74
CA GLN A 280 1.97 -18.07 1.98
C GLN A 280 3.48 -17.98 2.10
N LEU A 281 4.18 -17.86 0.98
CA LEU A 281 5.56 -17.42 0.93
C LEU A 281 5.56 -15.93 0.65
N PHE A 282 6.30 -15.15 1.42
CA PHE A 282 6.49 -13.72 1.18
C PHE A 282 7.96 -13.33 1.20
N HIS A 283 8.28 -12.28 0.46
CA HIS A 283 9.62 -11.73 0.39
C HIS A 283 9.54 -10.26 -0.02
N ASP A 284 10.27 -9.44 0.67
CA ASP A 284 10.49 -8.04 0.32
C ASP A 284 11.96 -7.65 0.48
N ASP A 285 12.45 -6.88 -0.48
CA ASP A 285 13.74 -6.23 -0.41
C ASP A 285 13.57 -4.72 -0.35
N ASN A 286 14.54 -4.07 0.27
CA ASN A 286 14.67 -2.63 0.31
C ASN A 286 16.15 -2.29 0.12
N VAL A 287 16.47 -1.68 -0.99
CA VAL A 287 17.84 -1.25 -1.32
C VAL A 287 17.85 0.27 -1.39
N VAL A 288 18.76 0.85 -0.64
CA VAL A 288 19.07 2.28 -0.69
C VAL A 288 20.53 2.42 -1.09
N TYR A 289 20.80 3.19 -2.12
CA TYR A 289 22.12 3.46 -2.65
C TYR A 289 22.37 4.97 -2.69
N ASP A 290 23.47 5.42 -2.10
CA ASP A 290 23.87 6.83 -2.09
C ASP A 290 24.60 7.19 -3.37
N PHE A 291 24.17 8.23 -4.08
CA PHE A 291 24.81 8.72 -5.30
C PHE A 291 26.07 9.57 -5.03
N GLN A 292 26.23 10.06 -3.81
CA GLN A 292 27.36 10.90 -3.41
C GLN A 292 28.51 10.07 -2.82
N ASP A 293 28.19 8.92 -2.27
CA ASP A 293 29.15 7.97 -1.71
C ASP A 293 28.81 6.54 -2.16
N SER A 294 29.57 6.05 -3.16
CA SER A 294 29.35 4.72 -3.73
C SER A 294 29.53 3.56 -2.74
N ASP A 295 30.20 3.81 -1.62
CA ASP A 295 30.38 2.83 -0.56
C ASP A 295 29.23 2.85 0.44
N ASN A 296 28.35 3.84 0.39
CA ASN A 296 27.19 3.94 1.24
C ASN A 296 25.95 3.32 0.57
N TRP A 297 25.69 2.07 0.86
CA TRP A 297 24.49 1.38 0.43
C TRP A 297 24.04 0.35 1.46
N VAL A 298 22.76 0.17 1.54
CA VAL A 298 22.11 -0.73 2.50
C VAL A 298 21.11 -1.60 1.76
N VAL A 299 21.13 -2.90 2.05
CA VAL A 299 20.13 -3.87 1.60
C VAL A 299 19.43 -4.46 2.81
N ARG A 300 18.12 -4.45 2.79
CA ARG A 300 17.28 -5.13 3.79
C ARG A 300 16.38 -6.12 3.09
N THR A 301 16.41 -7.35 3.56
CA THR A 301 15.63 -8.46 3.01
C THR A 301 14.80 -9.10 4.10
N HIS A 302 13.53 -9.29 3.84
CA HIS A 302 12.62 -10.06 4.69
C HIS A 302 12.04 -11.22 3.87
N THR A 303 12.26 -12.44 4.29
CA THR A 303 11.71 -13.62 3.65
C THR A 303 11.02 -14.48 4.68
N GLY A 304 9.82 -14.95 4.39
CA GLY A 304 9.12 -15.77 5.37
C GLY A 304 7.98 -16.58 4.82
N ILE A 305 7.43 -17.39 5.71
CA ILE A 305 6.28 -18.25 5.46
C ILE A 305 5.21 -17.92 6.49
N ARG A 306 3.96 -17.83 6.03
CA ARG A 306 2.77 -17.72 6.88
C ARG A 306 1.88 -18.92 6.66
N VAL A 307 1.40 -19.50 7.76
CA VAL A 307 0.52 -20.68 7.75
C VAL A 307 -0.73 -20.35 8.54
N PRO A 308 -1.92 -20.28 7.93
CA PRO A 308 -3.17 -20.14 8.66
C PRO A 308 -3.37 -21.33 9.61
N MET A 309 -3.55 -21.06 10.90
CA MET A 309 -3.72 -22.09 11.92
C MET A 309 -5.15 -22.16 12.42
N LEU A 310 -5.75 -21.00 12.71
CA LEU A 310 -7.13 -20.84 13.20
C LEU A 310 -7.75 -19.62 12.50
N ARG A 311 -9.07 -19.40 12.72
CA ARG A 311 -9.82 -18.39 11.99
C ARG A 311 -9.19 -17.00 11.92
N HIS A 312 -8.45 -16.59 12.95
CA HIS A 312 -7.79 -15.29 13.03
C HIS A 312 -6.30 -15.39 13.42
N PHE A 313 -5.75 -16.60 13.43
CA PHE A 313 -4.37 -16.81 13.82
C PHE A 313 -3.56 -17.43 12.67
N VAL A 314 -2.44 -16.80 12.40
CA VAL A 314 -1.49 -17.21 11.37
C VAL A 314 -0.14 -17.44 12.04
N GLY A 315 0.36 -18.67 11.94
CA GLY A 315 1.75 -18.94 12.31
C GLY A 315 2.68 -18.29 11.29
N SER A 316 3.68 -17.57 11.75
CA SER A 316 4.67 -16.89 10.91
C SER A 316 6.09 -17.32 11.28
N PHE A 317 6.87 -17.59 10.26
CA PHE A 317 8.31 -17.77 10.35
C PHE A 317 8.95 -16.81 9.36
N GLN A 318 9.88 -15.95 9.83
CA GLN A 318 10.52 -14.92 9.02
C GLN A 318 12.02 -14.88 9.29
N PHE A 319 12.80 -14.78 8.23
CA PHE A 319 14.21 -14.47 8.23
C PHE A 319 14.42 -13.05 7.75
N ASN A 320 15.12 -12.24 8.54
CA ASN A 320 15.52 -10.89 8.18
C ASN A 320 17.02 -10.86 8.01
N TYR A 321 17.44 -10.19 6.95
CA TYR A 321 18.83 -9.92 6.64
C TYR A 321 18.99 -8.42 6.33
N GLU A 322 19.91 -7.76 7.01
CA GLU A 322 20.33 -6.39 6.73
C GLU A 322 21.82 -6.39 6.45
N TYR A 323 22.21 -5.83 5.34
CA TYR A 323 23.61 -5.59 5.00
C TYR A 323 23.80 -4.09 4.83
N ASP A 324 24.73 -3.54 5.60
CA ASP A 324 25.16 -2.15 5.57
C ASP A 324 26.64 -2.13 5.15
N ASN A 325 26.96 -1.50 4.02
CA ASN A 325 28.33 -1.46 3.52
C ASN A 325 29.22 -0.51 4.30
N GLN A 326 28.66 0.49 4.99
CA GLN A 326 29.36 1.39 5.90
C GLN A 326 28.76 1.35 7.32
N PRO A 327 28.86 0.23 8.03
CA PRO A 327 28.35 0.14 9.39
C PRO A 327 29.15 1.04 10.32
N GLY A 328 28.49 1.52 11.38
CA GLY A 328 29.17 2.30 12.42
C GLY A 328 30.41 1.59 12.99
N ALA A 329 31.38 2.36 13.47
CA ALA A 329 32.67 1.87 13.94
C ALA A 329 32.55 0.67 14.91
N GLY A 330 33.29 -0.40 14.62
CA GLY A 330 33.28 -1.63 15.41
C GLY A 330 32.02 -2.50 15.27
N LYS A 331 31.19 -2.28 14.27
CA LYS A 331 30.01 -3.08 13.95
C LYS A 331 30.24 -3.97 12.75
N ASN A 332 29.50 -5.09 12.67
CA ASN A 332 29.49 -5.95 11.50
C ASN A 332 28.66 -5.31 10.39
N ASN A 333 29.01 -5.63 9.16
CA ASN A 333 28.25 -5.22 7.98
C ASN A 333 26.88 -5.91 7.88
N ASP A 334 26.73 -7.10 8.44
CA ASP A 334 25.52 -7.90 8.34
C ASP A 334 24.85 -8.15 9.68
N ASP A 335 23.55 -8.02 9.67
CA ASP A 335 22.66 -8.41 10.75
C ASP A 335 21.69 -9.48 10.26
N ARG A 336 21.51 -10.53 11.06
CA ARG A 336 20.58 -11.63 10.76
C ARG A 336 19.66 -11.87 11.93
N SER A 337 18.38 -12.01 11.67
CA SER A 337 17.43 -12.40 12.69
C SER A 337 16.37 -13.35 12.19
N TRP A 338 15.99 -14.28 13.05
CA TRP A 338 14.92 -15.23 12.83
C TRP A 338 13.76 -14.87 13.75
N LYS A 339 12.58 -14.69 13.17
CA LYS A 339 11.37 -14.36 13.92
C LYS A 339 10.36 -15.48 13.76
N PHE A 340 9.87 -15.98 14.88
CA PHE A 340 8.76 -16.93 14.96
C PHE A 340 7.62 -16.24 15.69
N GLY A 341 6.45 -16.26 15.15
CA GLY A 341 5.33 -15.56 15.75
C GLY A 341 3.98 -16.21 15.45
N LEU A 342 3.03 -15.85 16.26
CA LEU A 342 1.61 -16.03 16.00
C LEU A 342 1.05 -14.65 15.71
N VAL A 343 0.60 -14.46 14.48
CA VAL A 343 0.03 -13.21 14.00
C VAL A 343 -1.48 -13.30 14.11
N TRP A 344 -2.10 -12.28 14.66
CA TRP A 344 -3.54 -12.15 14.66
C TRP A 344 -3.94 -11.31 13.46
N ALA A 345 -4.55 -11.95 12.46
CA ALA A 345 -5.00 -11.32 11.21
C ALA A 345 -6.52 -11.11 11.23
N PHE A 346 -6.95 -9.91 10.86
CA PHE A 346 -8.35 -9.50 10.74
C PHE A 346 -8.81 -9.43 9.29
#